data_7af28f589994a6e965ace882cfe3b250
#
_entry.id   7af28f589994a6e965ace882cfe3b250
#
_cell.length_a   1.000
_cell.length_b   1.000
_cell.length_c   1.000
_cell.angle_alpha   90.00
_cell.angle_beta   90.00
_cell.angle_gamma   90.00
#
_symmetry.space_group_name_H-M   'P 1'
#
loop_
_entity.id
_entity.type
_entity.pdbx_description
1 polymer ?
#
loop_
_entity_poly.entity_id
_entity_poly.type
_entity_poly.pdbx_seq_one_letter_code
_entity_poly.pdbx_strand_id
1 'polypeptide(L)'
;GAGRFRWLSRSSTAAVEALARKQTHLAGVHLVDPETGEADLRNVRVLERGRPIALITLAHWEVGLVTAAKNPRRIRSVADFGRRGLRLVARESGSGAQRVLESELRRAGLPLSLARSAPMRASGQLEAACAVAIGAADGCIASRDAAIAFGLDFVPVSHERYDLVLPVSALEDARVQRLLDEVSSSPFRRELESLGYDARASGERVSDASV
;
A
#
# COMPACT_ATOMS: atom_id res chain seq x y z
N GLY A 1 12.25 -30.74 2.53
CA GLY A 1 12.93 -29.54 3.00
C GLY A 1 11.97 -28.39 3.08
N ALA A 2 12.07 -27.57 4.13
CA ALA A 2 11.23 -26.38 4.29
C ALA A 2 11.38 -25.47 3.07
N GLY A 3 10.27 -25.12 2.41
CA GLY A 3 10.25 -24.19 1.29
C GLY A 3 10.83 -22.87 1.72
N ARG A 4 11.78 -22.34 0.99
CA ARG A 4 12.31 -21.00 1.23
C ARG A 4 11.55 -20.04 0.32
N PHE A 5 10.99 -18.98 0.91
CA PHE A 5 10.39 -17.89 0.16
C PHE A 5 11.41 -16.77 -0.03
N ARG A 6 11.36 -16.13 -1.17
CA ARG A 6 12.13 -14.95 -1.45
C ARG A 6 11.18 -13.81 -1.80
N TRP A 7 11.24 -12.76 -1.02
CA TRP A 7 10.52 -11.52 -1.31
C TRP A 7 11.35 -10.66 -2.26
N LEU A 8 10.68 -10.17 -3.32
CA LEU A 8 11.24 -9.20 -4.26
C LEU A 8 10.41 -7.93 -4.18
N SER A 9 10.98 -6.87 -3.63
CA SER A 9 10.27 -5.57 -3.55
C SER A 9 10.06 -4.99 -4.95
N ARG A 10 8.79 -4.79 -5.31
CA ARG A 10 8.37 -4.25 -6.60
C ARG A 10 7.05 -3.47 -6.44
N SER A 11 6.75 -2.57 -7.39
CA SER A 11 5.41 -1.99 -7.48
C SER A 11 4.38 -3.06 -7.87
N SER A 12 3.10 -2.85 -7.56
CA SER A 12 2.02 -3.79 -7.93
C SER A 12 2.04 -4.13 -9.43
N THR A 13 2.19 -3.14 -10.30
CA THR A 13 2.27 -3.36 -11.76
C THR A 13 3.45 -4.24 -12.14
N ALA A 14 4.64 -3.95 -11.63
CA ALA A 14 5.84 -4.73 -11.93
C ALA A 14 5.77 -6.16 -11.33
N ALA A 15 5.08 -6.34 -10.19
CA ALA A 15 4.84 -7.65 -9.59
C ALA A 15 3.90 -8.50 -10.46
N VAL A 16 2.81 -7.90 -10.97
CA VAL A 16 1.87 -8.56 -11.89
C VAL A 16 2.56 -8.94 -13.21
N GLU A 17 3.38 -8.05 -13.78
CA GLU A 17 4.16 -8.37 -14.97
C GLU A 17 5.14 -9.53 -14.76
N ALA A 18 5.83 -9.56 -13.61
CA ALA A 18 6.74 -10.63 -13.25
C ALA A 18 6.00 -11.98 -13.12
N LEU A 19 4.79 -11.97 -12.53
CA LEU A 19 3.92 -13.14 -12.47
C LEU A 19 3.47 -13.60 -13.87
N ALA A 20 3.05 -12.67 -14.73
CA ALA A 20 2.66 -12.96 -16.11
C ALA A 20 3.80 -13.62 -16.91
N ARG A 21 5.04 -13.17 -16.68
CA ARG A 21 6.26 -13.71 -17.29
C ARG A 21 6.79 -14.97 -16.59
N LYS A 22 6.09 -15.51 -15.59
CA LYS A 22 6.50 -16.68 -14.79
C LYS A 22 7.86 -16.51 -14.06
N GLN A 23 8.22 -15.28 -13.74
CA GLN A 23 9.42 -14.94 -12.98
C GLN A 23 9.20 -15.06 -11.47
N THR A 24 7.94 -15.05 -11.04
CA THR A 24 7.50 -15.23 -9.66
C THR A 24 6.35 -16.23 -9.60
N HIS A 25 6.10 -16.80 -8.42
CA HIS A 25 4.99 -17.73 -8.19
C HIS A 25 3.73 -17.00 -7.73
N LEU A 26 3.91 -15.86 -7.06
CA LEU A 26 2.85 -14.98 -6.55
C LEU A 26 3.25 -13.54 -6.79
N ALA A 27 2.25 -12.66 -6.81
CA ALA A 27 2.45 -11.22 -6.80
C ALA A 27 1.66 -10.62 -5.64
N GLY A 28 2.31 -9.79 -4.83
CA GLY A 28 1.62 -8.94 -3.88
C GLY A 28 1.13 -7.69 -4.58
N VAL A 29 -0.14 -7.36 -4.45
CA VAL A 29 -0.77 -6.26 -5.15
C VAL A 29 -1.68 -5.44 -4.24
N HIS A 30 -1.70 -4.19 -4.51
CA HIS A 30 -2.56 -3.22 -3.91
C HIS A 30 -3.43 -2.67 -5.06
N LEU A 31 -4.68 -3.04 -5.01
CA LEU A 31 -5.61 -2.91 -6.13
C LEU A 31 -6.78 -2.01 -5.76
N VAL A 32 -6.50 -0.74 -5.48
CA VAL A 32 -7.56 0.24 -5.27
C VAL A 32 -7.51 1.28 -6.37
N ASP A 33 -8.63 1.50 -7.04
CA ASP A 33 -8.83 2.65 -7.90
C ASP A 33 -8.91 3.89 -7.00
N PRO A 34 -8.02 4.86 -7.15
CA PRO A 34 -7.97 6.02 -6.27
C PRO A 34 -9.15 6.99 -6.46
N GLU A 35 -9.93 6.84 -7.54
CA GLU A 35 -11.09 7.69 -7.82
C GLU A 35 -12.37 7.10 -7.25
N THR A 36 -12.51 5.78 -7.31
CA THR A 36 -13.73 5.09 -6.87
C THR A 36 -13.58 4.42 -5.50
N GLY A 37 -12.35 4.17 -5.06
CA GLY A 37 -12.08 3.36 -3.86
C GLY A 37 -12.33 1.86 -4.06
N GLU A 38 -12.73 1.44 -5.26
CA GLU A 38 -13.01 0.05 -5.61
C GLU A 38 -11.74 -0.69 -6.05
N ALA A 39 -11.80 -2.02 -6.04
CA ALA A 39 -10.68 -2.82 -6.51
C ALA A 39 -10.40 -2.60 -8.01
N ASP A 40 -9.24 -2.06 -8.35
CA ASP A 40 -8.80 -1.90 -9.74
C ASP A 40 -8.12 -3.18 -10.24
N LEU A 41 -8.89 -4.04 -10.85
CA LEU A 41 -8.45 -5.31 -11.40
C LEU A 41 -7.94 -5.22 -12.84
N ARG A 42 -7.95 -4.03 -13.45
CA ARG A 42 -7.53 -3.87 -14.85
C ARG A 42 -6.14 -4.47 -15.12
N ASN A 43 -5.22 -4.27 -14.19
CA ASN A 43 -3.88 -4.84 -14.26
C ASN A 43 -3.86 -6.37 -14.03
N VAL A 44 -4.80 -6.90 -13.25
CA VAL A 44 -4.90 -8.34 -12.95
C VAL A 44 -5.59 -9.08 -14.08
N ARG A 45 -6.58 -8.48 -14.76
CA ARG A 45 -7.24 -9.04 -15.94
C ARG A 45 -6.27 -9.33 -17.10
N VAL A 46 -5.14 -8.65 -17.15
CA VAL A 46 -4.06 -9.00 -18.12
C VAL A 46 -3.49 -10.39 -17.84
N LEU A 47 -3.55 -10.87 -16.59
CA LEU A 47 -3.13 -12.23 -16.22
C LEU A 47 -4.15 -13.29 -16.61
N GLU A 48 -5.44 -12.92 -16.73
CA GLU A 48 -6.56 -13.82 -17.06
C GLU A 48 -6.54 -14.30 -18.51
N ARG A 49 -5.60 -13.89 -19.35
CA ARG A 49 -5.48 -14.35 -20.74
C ARG A 49 -5.33 -15.88 -20.81
N GLY A 50 -6.44 -16.60 -20.52
CA GLY A 50 -6.56 -18.04 -20.57
C GLY A 50 -6.07 -18.82 -19.34
N ARG A 51 -5.84 -18.17 -18.20
CA ARG A 51 -5.46 -18.83 -16.94
C ARG A 51 -6.26 -18.27 -15.77
N PRO A 52 -7.03 -19.12 -15.06
CA PRO A 52 -7.73 -18.66 -13.88
C PRO A 52 -6.72 -18.24 -12.79
N ILE A 53 -6.99 -17.09 -12.18
CA ILE A 53 -6.21 -16.55 -11.06
C ILE A 53 -7.04 -16.59 -9.79
N ALA A 54 -6.35 -16.66 -8.66
CA ALA A 54 -6.92 -16.49 -7.33
C ALA A 54 -6.35 -15.24 -6.69
N LEU A 55 -7.20 -14.52 -5.97
CA LEU A 55 -6.82 -13.42 -5.09
C LEU A 55 -7.04 -13.88 -3.66
N ILE A 56 -6.03 -13.71 -2.82
CA ILE A 56 -6.09 -14.02 -1.39
C ILE A 56 -5.77 -12.74 -0.64
N THR A 57 -6.68 -12.29 0.19
CA THR A 57 -6.45 -11.09 1.00
C THR A 57 -5.30 -11.31 1.98
N LEU A 58 -4.31 -10.44 1.96
CA LEU A 58 -3.25 -10.44 2.97
C LEU A 58 -3.66 -9.59 4.17
N ALA A 59 -4.06 -8.34 3.92
CA ALA A 59 -4.54 -7.42 4.95
C ALA A 59 -5.25 -6.22 4.33
N HIS A 60 -6.03 -5.52 5.17
CA HIS A 60 -6.43 -4.14 4.89
C HIS A 60 -5.52 -3.19 5.66
N TRP A 61 -5.24 -2.06 5.05
CA TRP A 61 -4.44 -1.04 5.69
C TRP A 61 -5.01 0.36 5.46
N GLU A 62 -4.50 1.30 6.22
CA GLU A 62 -4.82 2.71 6.03
C GLU A 62 -3.62 3.46 5.45
N VAL A 63 -3.90 4.27 4.45
CA VAL A 63 -3.00 5.30 3.94
C VAL A 63 -3.53 6.65 4.39
N GLY A 64 -2.66 7.51 4.84
CA GLY A 64 -3.09 8.78 5.39
C GLY A 64 -2.00 9.82 5.46
N LEU A 65 -2.39 10.96 6.02
CA LEU A 65 -1.50 12.06 6.31
C LEU A 65 -0.69 11.74 7.57
N VAL A 66 0.61 11.73 7.41
CA VAL A 66 1.60 11.56 8.48
C VAL A 66 2.22 12.92 8.80
N THR A 67 2.27 13.27 10.09
CA THR A 67 2.89 14.51 10.58
C THR A 67 3.78 14.21 11.79
N ALA A 68 4.64 15.15 12.15
CA ALA A 68 5.46 15.00 13.34
C ALA A 68 4.60 14.78 14.59
N ALA A 69 5.14 14.04 15.56
CA ALA A 69 4.47 13.76 16.83
C ALA A 69 3.96 15.06 17.49
N LYS A 70 2.74 15.02 18.03
CA LYS A 70 2.00 16.17 18.59
C LYS A 70 1.68 17.26 17.58
N ASN A 71 1.87 17.01 16.30
CA ASN A 71 1.51 17.87 15.17
C ASN A 71 1.82 19.37 15.39
N PRO A 72 3.08 19.76 15.60
CA PRO A 72 3.45 21.13 15.97
C PRO A 72 3.06 22.15 14.90
N ARG A 73 2.91 21.72 13.65
CA ARG A 73 2.51 22.57 12.50
C ARG A 73 0.99 22.63 12.33
N ARG A 74 0.23 21.90 13.14
CA ARG A 74 -1.25 21.83 13.10
C ARG A 74 -1.77 21.51 11.69
N ILE A 75 -1.20 20.49 11.06
CA ILE A 75 -1.60 19.99 9.75
C ILE A 75 -2.68 18.94 9.98
N ARG A 76 -3.91 19.20 9.56
CA ARG A 76 -5.07 18.33 9.77
C ARG A 76 -5.54 17.63 8.50
N SER A 77 -5.14 18.16 7.35
CA SER A 77 -5.49 17.63 6.04
C SER A 77 -4.46 18.04 4.99
N VAL A 78 -4.53 17.44 3.82
CA VAL A 78 -3.68 17.82 2.67
C VAL A 78 -3.93 19.27 2.25
N ALA A 79 -5.13 19.82 2.48
CA ALA A 79 -5.43 21.22 2.20
C ALA A 79 -4.50 22.20 2.95
N ASP A 80 -4.01 21.83 4.11
CA ASP A 80 -3.10 22.67 4.89
C ASP A 80 -1.76 22.96 4.19
N PHE A 81 -1.33 22.10 3.25
CA PHE A 81 -0.13 22.36 2.45
C PHE A 81 -0.25 23.51 1.45
N GLY A 82 -1.44 24.12 1.32
CA GLY A 82 -1.60 25.44 0.70
C GLY A 82 -0.99 26.58 1.52
N ARG A 83 -0.72 26.38 2.81
CA ARG A 83 -0.06 27.39 3.65
C ARG A 83 1.42 27.50 3.29
N ARG A 84 1.92 28.75 3.23
CA ARG A 84 3.35 29.01 2.99
C ARG A 84 4.24 28.41 4.09
N GLY A 85 5.38 27.87 3.69
CA GLY A 85 6.41 27.39 4.60
C GLY A 85 6.18 25.99 5.14
N LEU A 86 5.17 25.26 4.67
CA LEU A 86 5.04 23.82 4.91
C LEU A 86 5.75 23.02 3.81
N ARG A 87 6.51 22.02 4.25
CA ARG A 87 7.29 21.13 3.37
C ARG A 87 6.62 19.77 3.30
N LEU A 88 6.26 19.38 2.09
CA LEU A 88 5.64 18.10 1.79
C LEU A 88 6.69 17.15 1.23
N VAL A 89 6.65 15.87 1.63
CA VAL A 89 7.33 14.78 0.92
C VAL A 89 6.39 14.23 -0.13
N ALA A 90 6.80 14.22 -1.38
CA ALA A 90 6.15 13.47 -2.43
C ALA A 90 6.68 12.03 -2.50
N ARG A 91 5.93 11.14 -3.13
CA ARG A 91 6.35 9.78 -3.40
C ARG A 91 6.76 9.63 -4.87
N GLU A 92 7.38 8.50 -5.17
CA GLU A 92 7.71 8.12 -6.54
C GLU A 92 6.43 8.09 -7.41
N SER A 93 6.59 8.48 -8.67
CA SER A 93 5.50 8.50 -9.63
C SER A 93 4.89 7.12 -9.80
N GLY A 94 3.55 7.04 -9.80
CA GLY A 94 2.81 5.78 -9.95
C GLY A 94 2.61 4.98 -8.66
N SER A 95 3.17 5.41 -7.51
CA SER A 95 2.85 4.76 -6.23
C SER A 95 1.43 5.08 -5.75
N GLY A 96 0.83 4.17 -4.96
CA GLY A 96 -0.49 4.38 -4.37
C GLY A 96 -0.55 5.66 -3.54
N ALA A 97 0.41 5.86 -2.64
CA ALA A 97 0.46 7.06 -1.81
C ALA A 97 0.62 8.36 -2.61
N GLN A 98 1.34 8.34 -3.76
CA GLN A 98 1.40 9.51 -4.65
C GLN A 98 0.04 9.80 -5.28
N ARG A 99 -0.70 8.77 -5.70
CA ARG A 99 -2.06 8.93 -6.24
C ARG A 99 -3.02 9.49 -5.19
N VAL A 100 -2.96 8.96 -3.96
CA VAL A 100 -3.75 9.49 -2.83
C VAL A 100 -3.43 10.97 -2.59
N LEU A 101 -2.15 11.34 -2.53
CA LEU A 101 -1.74 12.74 -2.38
C LEU A 101 -2.31 13.63 -3.50
N GLU A 102 -2.18 13.21 -4.75
CA GLU A 102 -2.66 13.99 -5.89
C GLU A 102 -4.19 14.11 -5.91
N SER A 103 -4.91 13.06 -5.51
CA SER A 103 -6.35 13.08 -5.36
C SER A 103 -6.78 14.08 -4.28
N GLU A 104 -6.14 14.04 -3.11
CA GLU A 104 -6.43 14.97 -2.02
C GLU A 104 -6.09 16.42 -2.36
N LEU A 105 -4.99 16.67 -3.10
CA LEU A 105 -4.68 18.02 -3.59
C LEU A 105 -5.76 18.53 -4.54
N ARG A 106 -6.25 17.71 -5.48
CA ARG A 106 -7.35 18.07 -6.38
C ARG A 106 -8.62 18.37 -5.59
N ARG A 107 -8.97 17.51 -4.63
CA ARG A 107 -10.16 17.69 -3.77
C ARG A 107 -10.09 18.97 -2.96
N ALA A 108 -8.89 19.36 -2.53
CA ALA A 108 -8.63 20.61 -1.81
C ALA A 108 -8.53 21.85 -2.73
N GLY A 109 -8.64 21.70 -4.04
CA GLY A 109 -8.45 22.80 -5.01
C GLY A 109 -7.01 23.31 -5.08
N LEU A 110 -6.05 22.51 -4.65
CA LEU A 110 -4.63 22.87 -4.65
C LEU A 110 -3.93 22.37 -5.93
N PRO A 111 -2.91 23.12 -6.39
CA PRO A 111 -2.21 22.76 -7.61
C PRO A 111 -1.34 21.50 -7.40
N LEU A 112 -1.36 20.57 -8.36
CA LEU A 112 -0.52 19.36 -8.33
C LEU A 112 0.98 19.67 -8.36
N SER A 113 1.36 20.89 -8.69
CA SER A 113 2.75 21.35 -8.57
C SER A 113 3.30 21.23 -7.15
N LEU A 114 2.46 21.30 -6.11
CA LEU A 114 2.88 21.06 -4.73
C LEU A 114 3.52 19.67 -4.55
N ALA A 115 2.95 18.64 -5.17
CA ALA A 115 3.52 17.29 -5.15
C ALA A 115 4.67 17.13 -6.15
N ARG A 116 4.55 17.72 -7.36
CA ARG A 116 5.55 17.58 -8.42
C ARG A 116 6.86 18.29 -8.11
N SER A 117 6.77 19.47 -7.50
CA SER A 117 7.91 20.32 -7.11
C SER A 117 8.25 20.20 -5.63
N ALA A 118 7.76 19.16 -4.95
CA ALA A 118 8.13 18.90 -3.56
C ALA A 118 9.65 18.80 -3.43
N PRO A 119 10.24 19.45 -2.41
CA PRO A 119 11.68 19.50 -2.23
C PRO A 119 12.30 18.13 -1.95
N MET A 120 11.48 17.18 -1.54
CA MET A 120 11.87 15.81 -1.24
C MET A 120 10.91 14.81 -1.87
N ARG A 121 11.49 13.73 -2.40
CA ARG A 121 10.74 12.60 -2.96
C ARG A 121 11.28 11.30 -2.38
N ALA A 122 10.39 10.52 -1.77
CA ALA A 122 10.71 9.24 -1.16
C ALA A 122 10.34 8.07 -2.08
N SER A 123 11.13 7.01 -2.04
CA SER A 123 10.93 5.76 -2.79
C SER A 123 10.13 4.70 -2.02
N GLY A 124 9.77 4.97 -0.75
CA GLY A 124 9.05 4.05 0.13
C GLY A 124 8.27 4.75 1.23
N GLN A 125 7.32 4.01 1.85
CA GLN A 125 6.50 4.52 2.95
C GLN A 125 7.36 4.92 4.16
N LEU A 126 8.30 4.04 4.54
CA LEU A 126 9.22 4.28 5.65
C LEU A 126 10.15 5.46 5.41
N GLU A 127 10.65 5.63 4.18
CA GLU A 127 11.49 6.76 3.83
C GLU A 127 10.72 8.09 3.94
N ALA A 128 9.46 8.12 3.47
CA ALA A 128 8.63 9.30 3.60
C ALA A 128 8.34 9.65 5.07
N ALA A 129 8.00 8.66 5.88
CA ALA A 129 7.78 8.84 7.31
C ALA A 129 9.08 9.27 8.04
N CYS A 130 10.22 8.67 7.71
CA CYS A 130 11.52 9.04 8.24
C CYS A 130 11.85 10.53 8.00
N ALA A 131 11.58 11.03 6.79
CA ALA A 131 11.80 12.44 6.46
C ALA A 131 11.01 13.39 7.36
N VAL A 132 9.78 13.00 7.75
CA VAL A 132 8.97 13.74 8.71
C VAL A 132 9.55 13.60 10.13
N ALA A 133 9.96 12.39 10.53
CA ALA A 133 10.50 12.13 11.86
C ALA A 133 11.77 12.94 12.15
N ILE A 134 12.67 13.08 11.17
CA ILE A 134 13.91 13.85 11.32
C ILE A 134 13.72 15.36 11.07
N GLY A 135 12.48 15.82 10.82
CA GLY A 135 12.18 17.22 10.58
C GLY A 135 12.63 17.76 9.22
N ALA A 136 12.97 16.91 8.27
CA ALA A 136 13.29 17.32 6.90
C ALA A 136 12.03 17.79 6.14
N ALA A 137 10.86 17.30 6.54
CA ALA A 137 9.56 17.72 6.04
C ALA A 137 8.54 17.85 7.19
N ASP A 138 7.41 18.50 6.90
CA ASP A 138 6.35 18.74 7.88
C ASP A 138 5.21 17.71 7.77
N GLY A 139 5.12 16.99 6.64
CA GLY A 139 4.19 15.89 6.45
C GLY A 139 4.36 15.16 5.13
N CYS A 140 3.72 13.99 5.04
CA CYS A 140 3.67 13.15 3.85
C CYS A 140 2.37 12.33 3.81
N ILE A 141 2.10 11.68 2.68
CA ILE A 141 1.14 10.57 2.61
C ILE A 141 1.92 9.27 2.72
N ALA A 142 1.58 8.48 3.72
CA ALA A 142 2.17 7.17 3.97
C ALA A 142 1.17 6.23 4.65
N SER A 143 1.54 4.96 4.82
CA SER A 143 0.75 3.97 5.54
C SER A 143 0.83 4.15 7.07
N ARG A 144 -0.16 3.64 7.79
CA ARG A 144 -0.24 3.73 9.26
C ARG A 144 0.97 3.06 9.94
N ASP A 145 1.41 1.90 9.44
CA ASP A 145 2.57 1.18 9.98
C ASP A 145 3.85 2.02 9.91
N ALA A 146 4.03 2.78 8.82
CA ALA A 146 5.16 3.70 8.71
C ALA A 146 5.08 4.84 9.75
N ALA A 147 3.89 5.35 10.03
CA ALA A 147 3.71 6.32 11.10
C ALA A 147 4.01 5.73 12.49
N ILE A 148 3.52 4.51 12.77
CA ILE A 148 3.78 3.78 14.02
C ILE A 148 5.28 3.55 14.21
N ALA A 149 5.99 3.10 13.17
CA ALA A 149 7.43 2.80 13.21
C ALA A 149 8.29 4.00 13.67
N PHE A 150 7.84 5.22 13.44
CA PHE A 150 8.55 6.44 13.81
C PHE A 150 7.86 7.26 14.91
N GLY A 151 6.78 6.75 15.52
CA GLY A 151 6.04 7.46 16.56
C GLY A 151 5.42 8.78 16.12
N LEU A 152 4.92 8.82 14.87
CA LEU A 152 4.34 9.99 14.22
C LEU A 152 2.83 10.02 14.36
N ASP A 153 2.24 11.21 14.26
CA ASP A 153 0.80 11.37 14.20
C ASP A 153 0.27 10.96 12.81
N PHE A 154 -0.92 10.35 12.80
CA PHE A 154 -1.54 9.81 11.60
C PHE A 154 -3.01 10.22 11.50
N VAL A 155 -3.41 10.72 10.34
CA VAL A 155 -4.81 10.99 9.99
C VAL A 155 -5.20 10.14 8.79
N PRO A 156 -6.14 9.17 8.93
CA PRO A 156 -6.52 8.29 7.84
C PRO A 156 -7.18 9.07 6.70
N VAL A 157 -6.86 8.71 5.47
CA VAL A 157 -7.39 9.31 4.23
C VAL A 157 -8.03 8.24 3.34
N SER A 158 -7.40 7.07 3.23
CA SER A 158 -7.85 5.98 2.39
C SER A 158 -7.69 4.64 3.11
N HIS A 159 -8.63 3.73 2.87
CA HIS A 159 -8.53 2.34 3.28
C HIS A 159 -8.23 1.51 2.03
N GLU A 160 -7.26 0.67 2.14
CA GLU A 160 -6.73 -0.09 1.02
C GLU A 160 -6.63 -1.57 1.38
N ARG A 161 -6.74 -2.43 0.38
CA ARG A 161 -6.57 -3.87 0.51
C ARG A 161 -5.31 -4.32 -0.22
N TYR A 162 -4.55 -5.17 0.42
CA TYR A 162 -3.40 -5.85 -0.18
C TYR A 162 -3.72 -7.32 -0.38
N ASP A 163 -3.62 -7.78 -1.61
CA ASP A 163 -3.93 -9.14 -2.00
C ASP A 163 -2.68 -9.85 -2.55
N LEU A 164 -2.64 -11.15 -2.36
CA LEU A 164 -1.75 -12.06 -3.07
C LEU A 164 -2.47 -12.56 -4.32
N VAL A 165 -1.89 -12.32 -5.48
CA VAL A 165 -2.37 -12.84 -6.77
C VAL A 165 -1.53 -14.03 -7.17
N LEU A 166 -2.19 -15.12 -7.56
CA LEU A 166 -1.52 -16.35 -8.01
C LEU A 166 -2.39 -17.11 -9.01
N PRO A 167 -1.79 -17.91 -9.91
CA PRO A 167 -2.54 -18.83 -10.74
C PRO A 167 -3.28 -19.86 -9.87
N VAL A 168 -4.52 -20.19 -10.21
CA VAL A 168 -5.30 -21.21 -9.48
C VAL A 168 -4.53 -22.54 -9.38
N SER A 169 -3.80 -22.92 -10.42
CA SER A 169 -2.94 -24.12 -10.40
C SER A 169 -1.82 -24.06 -9.34
N ALA A 170 -1.41 -22.89 -8.89
CA ALA A 170 -0.41 -22.75 -7.83
C ALA A 170 -0.99 -23.09 -6.44
N LEU A 171 -2.31 -23.10 -6.28
CA LEU A 171 -2.94 -23.51 -5.02
C LEU A 171 -2.68 -24.98 -4.66
N GLU A 172 -2.31 -25.82 -5.64
CA GLU A 172 -1.96 -27.23 -5.41
C GLU A 172 -0.49 -27.41 -4.99
N ASP A 173 0.34 -26.37 -5.10
CA ASP A 173 1.75 -26.43 -4.68
C ASP A 173 1.84 -26.39 -3.14
N ALA A 174 2.39 -27.44 -2.54
CA ALA A 174 2.55 -27.57 -1.08
C ALA A 174 3.34 -26.42 -0.44
N ARG A 175 4.18 -25.71 -1.19
CA ARG A 175 4.89 -24.51 -0.69
C ARG A 175 3.93 -23.33 -0.58
N VAL A 176 3.08 -23.17 -1.59
CA VAL A 176 2.04 -22.11 -1.62
C VAL A 176 1.02 -22.37 -0.51
N GLN A 177 0.54 -23.59 -0.37
CA GLN A 177 -0.36 -23.96 0.74
C GLN A 177 0.20 -23.57 2.09
N ARG A 178 1.45 -23.92 2.39
CA ARG A 178 2.12 -23.53 3.66
C ARG A 178 2.20 -22.00 3.85
N LEU A 179 2.41 -21.24 2.77
CA LEU A 179 2.37 -19.78 2.86
C LEU A 179 0.97 -19.29 3.20
N LEU A 180 -0.05 -19.85 2.57
CA LEU A 180 -1.44 -19.47 2.82
C LEU A 180 -1.90 -19.88 4.22
N ASP A 181 -1.46 -21.05 4.72
CA ASP A 181 -1.68 -21.49 6.10
C ASP A 181 -1.06 -20.50 7.09
N GLU A 182 0.17 -20.03 6.83
CA GLU A 182 0.83 -19.03 7.67
C GLU A 182 0.08 -17.69 7.63
N VAL A 183 -0.30 -17.21 6.44
CA VAL A 183 -1.08 -15.96 6.28
C VAL A 183 -2.42 -16.03 7.02
N SER A 184 -3.04 -17.21 7.07
CA SER A 184 -4.31 -17.44 7.77
C SER A 184 -4.13 -17.67 9.28
N SER A 185 -2.89 -17.82 9.76
CA SER A 185 -2.62 -18.21 11.14
C SER A 185 -2.91 -17.09 12.13
N SER A 186 -3.35 -17.46 13.34
CA SER A 186 -3.57 -16.49 14.41
C SER A 186 -2.31 -15.74 14.87
N PRO A 187 -1.12 -16.35 14.92
CA PRO A 187 0.11 -15.61 15.21
C PRO A 187 0.40 -14.54 14.18
N PHE A 188 0.30 -14.86 12.89
CA PHE A 188 0.55 -13.90 11.81
C PHE A 188 -0.44 -12.72 11.82
N ARG A 189 -1.73 -13.01 12.03
CA ARG A 189 -2.76 -11.96 12.15
C ARG A 189 -2.46 -11.01 13.30
N ARG A 190 -2.10 -11.53 14.49
CA ARG A 190 -1.73 -10.67 15.64
C ARG A 190 -0.52 -9.80 15.36
N GLU A 191 0.46 -10.33 14.63
CA GLU A 191 1.63 -9.53 14.24
C GLU A 191 1.24 -8.39 13.31
N LEU A 192 0.41 -8.66 12.29
CA LEU A 192 -0.11 -7.61 11.40
C LEU A 192 -0.91 -6.55 12.17
N GLU A 193 -1.78 -6.97 13.09
CA GLU A 193 -2.58 -6.05 13.92
C GLU A 193 -1.68 -5.17 14.80
N SER A 194 -0.58 -5.69 15.33
CA SER A 194 0.40 -4.91 16.10
C SER A 194 1.09 -3.82 15.28
N LEU A 195 1.15 -4.00 13.97
CA LEU A 195 1.67 -3.03 13.00
C LEU A 195 0.59 -2.07 12.48
N GLY A 196 -0.66 -2.20 12.95
CA GLY A 196 -1.75 -1.33 12.55
C GLY A 196 -2.52 -1.78 11.30
N TYR A 197 -2.36 -3.02 10.88
CA TYR A 197 -3.13 -3.61 9.79
C TYR A 197 -4.44 -4.25 10.31
N ASP A 198 -5.49 -4.26 9.49
CA ASP A 198 -6.65 -5.09 9.73
C ASP A 198 -6.45 -6.45 9.05
N ALA A 199 -6.21 -7.47 9.86
CA ALA A 199 -5.91 -8.83 9.43
C ALA A 199 -7.10 -9.79 9.51
N ARG A 200 -8.33 -9.30 9.78
CA ARG A 200 -9.52 -10.16 9.97
C ARG A 200 -9.79 -11.07 8.77
N ALA A 201 -9.63 -10.54 7.56
CA ALA A 201 -9.81 -11.28 6.31
C ALA A 201 -8.52 -11.92 5.77
N SER A 202 -7.41 -11.93 6.53
CA SER A 202 -6.14 -12.53 6.06
C SER A 202 -6.31 -14.00 5.74
N GLY A 203 -5.90 -14.41 4.54
CA GLY A 203 -6.02 -15.76 4.01
C GLY A 203 -7.36 -16.05 3.33
N GLU A 204 -8.32 -15.14 3.36
CA GLU A 204 -9.59 -15.35 2.68
C GLU A 204 -9.44 -15.14 1.15
N ARG A 205 -10.08 -16.04 0.40
CA ARG A 205 -10.16 -15.90 -1.05
C ARG A 205 -11.21 -14.85 -1.40
N VAL A 206 -10.80 -13.87 -2.19
CA VAL A 206 -11.72 -12.87 -2.73
C VAL A 206 -12.66 -13.57 -3.70
N SER A 207 -13.97 -13.49 -3.45
CA SER A 207 -14.98 -14.03 -4.35
C SER A 207 -15.10 -13.20 -5.61
N ASP A 208 -15.44 -13.83 -6.75
CA ASP A 208 -15.63 -13.15 -8.04
C ASP A 208 -16.68 -12.01 -8.01
N ALA A 209 -17.54 -11.98 -6.97
CA ALA A 209 -18.54 -10.93 -6.75
C ALA A 209 -17.96 -9.63 -6.15
N SER A 210 -16.71 -9.65 -5.69
CA SER A 210 -16.01 -8.49 -5.11
C SER A 210 -14.93 -7.95 -6.05
N VAL A 211 -14.97 -8.38 -7.32
CA VAL A 211 -13.95 -8.14 -8.34
C VAL A 211 -14.51 -7.28 -9.48
#